data_f7bf401936e0e84d30c474d7bf09d569
#
_entry.id   f7bf401936e0e84d30c474d7bf09d569
#
_cell.length_a   1.000
_cell.length_b   1.000
_cell.length_c   1.000
_cell.angle_alpha   90.00
_cell.angle_beta   90.00
_cell.angle_gamma   90.00
#
_symmetry.space_group_name_H-M   'P 1'
#
loop_
_entity.id
_entity.type
_entity.pdbx_description
1 polymer ?
#
loop_
_entity_poly.entity_id
_entity_poly.type
_entity_poly.pdbx_seq_one_letter_code
_entity_poly.pdbx_strand_id
1 'polypeptide(L)'
;MCSNCDHLKFYIDDKLIAEVDPDRKQFAYLKYAPFVLEMGELFHKWGDLRIEGYIQGKLVITKKLSGSGVDTKFLLLPDDTELIADGADSTRVVLRVTDEFGSVRPFANEAIRFEVEGAAQLVGDNPFSLIGGTGAIWIRAQESPGKVTLKAVHPYLGTQQMEIAVVASLGEVV
;
A
#
# COMPACT_ATOMS: atom_id res chain seq x y z
N MET A 1 -15.14 8.33 8.06
CA MET A 1 -14.68 7.55 6.89
C MET A 1 -15.22 8.15 5.62
N CYS A 2 -14.47 8.14 4.51
CA CYS A 2 -14.93 8.61 3.21
C CYS A 2 -15.14 7.43 2.27
N SER A 3 -16.28 7.40 1.58
CA SER A 3 -16.66 6.38 0.61
C SER A 3 -17.71 6.92 -0.35
N ASN A 4 -17.85 6.30 -1.51
CA ASN A 4 -18.97 6.52 -2.44
C ASN A 4 -20.14 5.54 -2.23
N CYS A 5 -20.09 4.74 -1.17
CA CYS A 5 -21.18 3.84 -0.80
C CYS A 5 -22.38 4.61 -0.27
N ASP A 6 -23.55 3.95 -0.30
CA ASP A 6 -24.80 4.49 0.27
C ASP A 6 -24.94 4.14 1.76
N HIS A 7 -24.32 3.03 2.17
CA HIS A 7 -24.44 2.45 3.51
C HIS A 7 -23.17 1.70 3.88
N LEU A 8 -22.76 1.77 5.16
CA LEU A 8 -21.62 1.00 5.71
C LEU A 8 -22.07 0.17 6.90
N LYS A 9 -21.53 -1.05 7.00
CA LYS A 9 -21.65 -1.93 8.16
C LYS A 9 -20.28 -2.18 8.78
N PHE A 10 -20.21 -2.08 10.09
CA PHE A 10 -18.99 -2.26 10.87
C PHE A 10 -19.11 -3.49 11.75
N TYR A 11 -18.10 -4.34 11.73
CA TYR A 11 -18.02 -5.57 12.52
C TYR A 11 -16.72 -5.61 13.29
N ILE A 12 -16.76 -6.12 14.52
CA ILE A 12 -15.57 -6.53 15.30
C ILE A 12 -15.71 -8.03 15.55
N ASP A 13 -14.70 -8.82 15.18
CA ASP A 13 -14.69 -10.29 15.27
C ASP A 13 -15.98 -10.91 14.74
N ASP A 14 -16.38 -10.50 13.53
CA ASP A 14 -17.61 -10.89 12.83
C ASP A 14 -18.94 -10.49 13.49
N LYS A 15 -18.92 -9.82 14.63
CA LYS A 15 -20.11 -9.27 15.27
C LYS A 15 -20.42 -7.88 14.71
N LEU A 16 -21.63 -7.69 14.16
CA LEU A 16 -22.12 -6.37 13.75
C LEU A 16 -22.17 -5.43 14.95
N ILE A 17 -21.50 -4.29 14.85
CA ILE A 17 -21.41 -3.28 15.91
C ILE A 17 -22.14 -1.98 15.53
N ALA A 18 -22.17 -1.64 14.25
CA ALA A 18 -22.86 -0.44 13.76
C ALA A 18 -23.23 -0.56 12.30
N GLU A 19 -24.31 0.15 11.94
CA GLU A 19 -24.68 0.47 10.56
C GLU A 19 -24.75 1.99 10.44
N VAL A 20 -24.16 2.56 9.39
CA VAL A 20 -24.01 4.00 9.25
C VAL A 20 -24.32 4.45 7.84
N ASP A 21 -25.10 5.50 7.73
CA ASP A 21 -25.35 6.24 6.49
C ASP A 21 -24.44 7.48 6.37
N PRO A 22 -24.24 8.02 5.16
CA PRO A 22 -23.47 9.26 4.99
C PRO A 22 -24.12 10.42 5.76
N ASP A 23 -23.32 11.19 6.50
CA ASP A 23 -23.81 12.36 7.24
C ASP A 23 -24.13 13.53 6.30
N ARG A 24 -25.28 13.44 5.66
CA ARG A 24 -25.80 14.49 4.78
C ARG A 24 -26.42 15.67 5.53
N LYS A 25 -26.60 15.56 6.86
CA LYS A 25 -27.07 16.69 7.67
C LYS A 25 -25.98 17.73 7.84
N GLN A 26 -24.79 17.29 8.22
CA GLN A 26 -23.65 18.18 8.41
C GLN A 26 -22.92 18.51 7.09
N PHE A 27 -22.93 17.57 6.13
CA PHE A 27 -22.20 17.68 4.86
C PHE A 27 -23.11 17.63 3.63
N ALA A 28 -24.19 18.42 3.67
CA ALA A 28 -25.23 18.42 2.65
C ALA A 28 -24.74 18.73 1.22
N TYR A 29 -23.66 19.53 1.10
CA TYR A 29 -23.13 20.00 -0.18
C TYR A 29 -22.10 19.03 -0.82
N LEU A 30 -21.68 17.99 -0.10
CA LEU A 30 -20.75 17.02 -0.64
C LEU A 30 -21.49 15.95 -1.45
N LYS A 31 -21.02 15.70 -2.66
CA LYS A 31 -21.54 14.59 -3.49
C LYS A 31 -21.44 13.25 -2.73
N TYR A 32 -20.34 13.04 -2.02
CA TYR A 32 -20.07 11.88 -1.16
C TYR A 32 -19.80 12.40 0.25
N ALA A 33 -20.86 12.53 1.04
CA ALA A 33 -20.73 12.93 2.43
C ALA A 33 -19.98 11.86 3.24
N PRO A 34 -19.16 12.23 4.24
CA PRO A 34 -18.45 11.28 5.06
C PRO A 34 -19.42 10.47 5.94
N PHE A 35 -18.99 9.27 6.29
CA PHE A 35 -19.64 8.44 7.31
C PHE A 35 -18.99 8.77 8.66
N VAL A 36 -19.80 9.10 9.64
CA VAL A 36 -19.36 9.42 11.01
C VAL A 36 -19.87 8.34 11.94
N LEU A 37 -18.96 7.67 12.64
CA LEU A 37 -19.26 6.67 13.65
C LEU A 37 -18.64 7.12 14.97
N GLU A 38 -19.46 7.33 15.98
CA GLU A 38 -19.00 7.59 17.34
C GLU A 38 -18.67 6.25 18.00
N MET A 39 -17.38 6.04 18.23
CA MET A 39 -16.87 4.76 18.75
C MET A 39 -17.08 4.57 20.26
N GLY A 40 -17.39 5.62 21.03
CA GLY A 40 -17.76 5.59 22.43
C GLY A 40 -17.18 4.41 23.24
N GLU A 41 -18.07 3.59 23.79
CA GLU A 41 -17.69 2.37 24.54
C GLU A 41 -17.06 1.25 23.70
N LEU A 42 -17.10 1.34 22.36
CA LEU A 42 -16.51 0.36 21.46
C LEU A 42 -14.96 0.41 21.46
N PHE A 43 -14.36 1.52 21.88
CA PHE A 43 -12.90 1.64 22.02
C PHE A 43 -12.27 0.62 22.98
N HIS A 44 -13.05 0.00 23.82
CA HIS A 44 -12.59 -1.04 24.75
C HIS A 44 -12.68 -2.46 24.19
N LYS A 45 -13.21 -2.62 22.97
CA LYS A 45 -13.29 -3.92 22.29
C LYS A 45 -12.23 -3.99 21.21
N TRP A 46 -11.10 -4.62 21.55
CA TRP A 46 -10.06 -4.95 20.59
C TRP A 46 -10.46 -6.21 19.82
N GLY A 47 -10.31 -6.18 18.52
CA GLY A 47 -10.61 -7.29 17.63
C GLY A 47 -10.41 -6.87 16.17
N ASP A 48 -10.59 -7.81 15.26
CA ASP A 48 -10.48 -7.53 13.84
C ASP A 48 -11.66 -6.69 13.37
N LEU A 49 -11.36 -5.52 12.81
CA LEU A 49 -12.38 -4.64 12.24
C LEU A 49 -12.64 -5.02 10.79
N ARG A 50 -13.89 -5.39 10.48
CA ARG A 50 -14.39 -5.57 9.12
C ARG A 50 -15.42 -4.50 8.80
N ILE A 51 -15.23 -3.86 7.65
CA ILE A 51 -16.11 -2.82 7.14
C ILE A 51 -16.64 -3.27 5.78
N GLU A 52 -17.94 -3.29 5.64
CA GLU A 52 -18.65 -3.60 4.40
C GLU A 52 -19.34 -2.36 3.86
N GLY A 53 -19.13 -2.07 2.57
CA GLY A 53 -19.77 -0.96 1.89
C GLY A 53 -20.78 -1.43 0.85
N TYR A 54 -21.93 -0.78 0.85
CA TYR A 54 -23.08 -1.14 0.03
C TYR A 54 -23.48 0.02 -0.89
N ILE A 55 -23.91 -0.31 -2.12
CA ILE A 55 -24.55 0.58 -3.08
C ILE A 55 -25.87 -0.07 -3.51
N GLN A 56 -26.99 0.61 -3.33
CA GLN A 56 -28.34 0.11 -3.63
C GLN A 56 -28.62 -1.27 -3.01
N GLY A 57 -28.18 -1.45 -1.75
CA GLY A 57 -28.33 -2.70 -1.00
C GLY A 57 -27.38 -3.83 -1.42
N LYS A 58 -26.50 -3.62 -2.39
CA LYS A 58 -25.53 -4.59 -2.88
C LYS A 58 -24.18 -4.37 -2.22
N LEU A 59 -23.57 -5.41 -1.65
CA LEU A 59 -22.20 -5.37 -1.15
C LEU A 59 -21.24 -5.12 -2.32
N VAL A 60 -20.46 -4.03 -2.25
CA VAL A 60 -19.52 -3.63 -3.31
C VAL A 60 -18.07 -3.60 -2.85
N ILE A 61 -17.83 -3.49 -1.55
CA ILE A 61 -16.48 -3.48 -0.99
C ILE A 61 -16.46 -4.07 0.42
N THR A 62 -15.41 -4.79 0.73
CA THR A 62 -15.08 -5.22 2.10
C THR A 62 -13.65 -4.83 2.41
N LYS A 63 -13.44 -4.20 3.56
CA LYS A 63 -12.12 -3.89 4.10
C LYS A 63 -11.97 -4.51 5.47
N LYS A 64 -10.81 -5.13 5.72
CA LYS A 64 -10.46 -5.69 7.03
C LYS A 64 -9.21 -5.00 7.56
N LEU A 65 -9.16 -4.79 8.88
CA LEU A 65 -8.01 -4.30 9.61
C LEU A 65 -7.81 -5.20 10.82
N SER A 66 -6.58 -5.62 11.03
CA SER A 66 -6.25 -6.48 12.17
C SER A 66 -6.28 -5.73 13.49
N GLY A 67 -6.90 -6.35 14.48
CA GLY A 67 -6.84 -5.93 15.87
C GLY A 67 -5.56 -6.38 16.60
N SER A 68 -4.76 -7.27 16.00
CA SER A 68 -3.57 -7.86 16.64
C SER A 68 -2.45 -6.85 16.91
N GLY A 69 -2.40 -5.77 16.13
CA GLY A 69 -1.30 -4.80 16.20
C GLY A 69 0.01 -5.29 15.58
N VAL A 70 0.04 -6.49 14.99
CA VAL A 70 1.26 -7.13 14.47
C VAL A 70 1.49 -6.78 13.01
N ASP A 71 2.72 -6.40 12.68
CA ASP A 71 3.20 -6.26 11.31
C ASP A 71 3.46 -7.66 10.74
N THR A 72 2.84 -7.96 9.59
CA THR A 72 2.82 -9.34 9.07
C THR A 72 3.57 -9.49 7.76
N LYS A 73 3.46 -8.52 6.87
CA LYS A 73 4.05 -8.60 5.53
C LYS A 73 4.80 -7.32 5.18
N PHE A 74 5.96 -7.49 4.56
CA PHE A 74 6.68 -6.42 3.87
C PHE A 74 6.59 -6.67 2.36
N LEU A 75 6.19 -5.68 1.60
CA LEU A 75 5.89 -5.80 0.16
C LEU A 75 6.70 -4.79 -0.65
N LEU A 76 7.17 -5.23 -1.83
CA LEU A 76 7.73 -4.40 -2.89
C LEU A 76 6.74 -4.39 -4.05
N LEU A 77 6.31 -3.20 -4.45
CA LEU A 77 5.29 -2.99 -5.48
C LEU A 77 5.84 -2.02 -6.53
N PRO A 78 6.44 -2.52 -7.62
CA PRO A 78 6.91 -1.68 -8.71
C PRO A 78 5.74 -1.15 -9.54
N ASP A 79 5.90 0.05 -10.11
CA ASP A 79 4.97 0.54 -11.11
C ASP A 79 5.21 -0.18 -12.46
N ASP A 80 6.50 -0.41 -12.81
CA ASP A 80 6.90 -1.15 -14.01
C ASP A 80 7.99 -2.17 -13.69
N THR A 81 7.99 -3.29 -14.40
CA THR A 81 8.99 -4.36 -14.29
C THR A 81 9.90 -4.47 -15.53
N GLU A 82 9.73 -3.56 -16.49
CA GLU A 82 10.57 -3.43 -17.67
C GLU A 82 10.96 -1.96 -17.86
N LEU A 83 12.22 -1.69 -18.11
CA LEU A 83 12.81 -0.38 -18.35
C LEU A 83 13.62 -0.37 -19.63
N ILE A 84 13.77 0.78 -20.26
CA ILE A 84 14.59 0.99 -21.45
C ILE A 84 16.02 1.31 -21.04
N ALA A 85 17.02 0.71 -21.73
CA ALA A 85 18.44 0.92 -21.50
C ALA A 85 18.91 2.26 -22.11
N ASP A 86 18.43 3.39 -21.60
CA ASP A 86 18.75 4.75 -22.06
C ASP A 86 19.45 5.61 -20.98
N GLY A 87 19.71 5.04 -19.80
CA GLY A 87 20.33 5.73 -18.68
C GLY A 87 19.39 6.68 -17.91
N ALA A 88 18.15 6.85 -18.35
CA ALA A 88 17.19 7.80 -17.80
C ALA A 88 15.88 7.14 -17.33
N ASP A 89 15.44 6.09 -18.01
CA ASP A 89 14.20 5.41 -17.70
C ASP A 89 14.19 4.83 -16.28
N SER A 90 13.09 5.00 -15.57
CA SER A 90 13.02 4.74 -14.14
C SER A 90 11.65 4.25 -13.70
N THR A 91 11.63 3.28 -12.80
CA THR A 91 10.40 2.83 -12.14
C THR A 91 10.42 3.17 -10.66
N ARG A 92 9.24 3.50 -10.14
CA ARG A 92 9.03 3.63 -8.70
C ARG A 92 8.73 2.26 -8.10
N VAL A 93 9.36 1.95 -6.98
CA VAL A 93 9.04 0.78 -6.18
C VAL A 93 8.44 1.24 -4.84
N VAL A 94 7.15 0.99 -4.65
CA VAL A 94 6.45 1.31 -3.42
C VAL A 94 6.71 0.22 -2.39
N LEU A 95 7.07 0.63 -1.19
CA LEU A 95 7.29 -0.21 -0.02
C LEU A 95 6.04 -0.18 0.84
N ARG A 96 5.58 -1.33 1.34
CA ARG A 96 4.47 -1.39 2.30
C ARG A 96 4.70 -2.43 3.37
N VAL A 97 4.39 -2.06 4.61
CA VAL A 97 4.19 -2.99 5.71
C VAL A 97 2.69 -3.12 5.95
N THR A 98 2.20 -4.35 5.99
CA THR A 98 0.78 -4.62 6.14
C THR A 98 0.50 -5.63 7.24
N ASP A 99 -0.76 -5.65 7.71
CA ASP A 99 -1.31 -6.73 8.51
C ASP A 99 -1.61 -7.98 7.64
N GLU A 100 -2.13 -9.03 8.26
CA GLU A 100 -2.52 -10.28 7.59
C GLU A 100 -3.59 -10.08 6.52
N PHE A 101 -4.43 -9.05 6.63
CA PHE A 101 -5.48 -8.72 5.67
C PHE A 101 -5.00 -7.81 4.53
N GLY A 102 -3.74 -7.38 4.56
CA GLY A 102 -3.16 -6.49 3.55
C GLY A 102 -3.41 -5.00 3.79
N SER A 103 -3.93 -4.63 4.95
CA SER A 103 -4.08 -3.22 5.34
C SER A 103 -2.76 -2.66 5.86
N VAL A 104 -2.44 -1.43 5.43
CA VAL A 104 -1.19 -0.77 5.80
C VAL A 104 -1.11 -0.56 7.31
N ARG A 105 0.07 -0.79 7.87
CA ARG A 105 0.39 -0.63 9.29
C ARG A 105 0.92 0.78 9.57
N PRO A 106 0.10 1.72 10.07
CA PRO A 106 0.44 3.15 10.11
C PRO A 106 1.55 3.49 11.11
N PHE A 107 1.94 2.58 11.98
CA PHE A 107 3.01 2.79 12.97
C PHE A 107 4.33 2.12 12.60
N ALA A 108 4.40 1.39 11.48
CA ALA A 108 5.64 0.84 10.96
C ALA A 108 6.50 1.97 10.35
N ASN A 109 7.68 2.22 10.94
CA ASN A 109 8.58 3.32 10.57
C ASN A 109 10.05 2.85 10.47
N GLU A 110 10.27 1.55 10.26
CA GLU A 110 11.58 0.94 10.20
C GLU A 110 12.39 1.42 9.00
N ALA A 111 13.72 1.39 9.15
CA ALA A 111 14.65 1.69 8.09
C ALA A 111 14.91 0.45 7.23
N ILE A 112 14.65 0.56 5.94
CA ILE A 112 14.81 -0.50 4.95
C ILE A 112 16.16 -0.32 4.27
N ARG A 113 16.94 -1.39 4.16
CA ARG A 113 18.20 -1.43 3.39
C ARG A 113 17.96 -2.06 2.03
N PHE A 114 18.64 -1.55 1.02
CA PHE A 114 18.54 -2.02 -0.35
C PHE A 114 19.88 -2.48 -0.89
N GLU A 115 19.82 -3.51 -1.73
CA GLU A 115 20.90 -3.96 -2.61
C GLU A 115 20.33 -4.02 -4.02
N VAL A 116 21.03 -3.40 -4.98
CA VAL A 116 20.68 -3.44 -6.40
C VAL A 116 21.83 -4.06 -7.15
N GLU A 117 21.56 -5.15 -7.86
CA GLU A 117 22.53 -5.85 -8.70
C GLU A 117 22.06 -5.80 -10.16
N GLY A 118 22.99 -5.62 -11.11
CA GLY A 118 22.71 -5.61 -12.55
C GLY A 118 22.63 -4.23 -13.17
N ALA A 119 21.86 -4.10 -14.27
CA ALA A 119 21.88 -2.96 -15.18
C ALA A 119 21.04 -1.76 -14.69
N ALA A 120 21.03 -1.46 -13.41
CA ALA A 120 20.34 -0.29 -12.85
C ALA A 120 21.02 0.23 -11.58
N GLN A 121 20.54 1.36 -11.10
CA GLN A 121 20.97 1.97 -9.84
C GLN A 121 19.79 2.43 -9.01
N LEU A 122 19.98 2.41 -7.69
CA LEU A 122 19.05 2.98 -6.74
C LEU A 122 19.10 4.51 -6.79
N VAL A 123 17.93 5.15 -6.81
CA VAL A 123 17.78 6.61 -6.63
C VAL A 123 16.95 6.85 -5.37
N GLY A 124 17.55 7.45 -4.37
CA GLY A 124 16.99 7.69 -3.05
C GLY A 124 17.96 7.31 -1.93
N ASP A 125 17.49 7.48 -0.71
CA ASP A 125 18.27 7.18 0.48
C ASP A 125 18.42 5.66 0.69
N ASN A 126 19.58 5.24 1.22
CA ASN A 126 19.82 3.86 1.62
C ASN A 126 20.66 3.84 2.92
N PRO A 127 20.08 3.48 4.08
CA PRO A 127 18.72 2.98 4.26
C PRO A 127 17.64 4.07 4.12
N PHE A 128 16.43 3.66 3.74
CA PHE A 128 15.24 4.52 3.64
C PHE A 128 14.27 4.20 4.78
N SER A 129 13.82 5.20 5.54
CA SER A 129 12.85 5.01 6.62
C SER A 129 11.42 5.07 6.11
N LEU A 130 10.61 4.07 6.45
CA LEU A 130 9.18 4.09 6.21
C LEU A 130 8.51 5.21 7.02
N ILE A 131 7.41 5.74 6.50
CA ILE A 131 6.55 6.69 7.18
C ILE A 131 5.12 6.17 7.11
N GLY A 132 4.56 5.84 8.28
CA GLY A 132 3.20 5.30 8.33
C GLY A 132 3.04 3.98 7.59
N GLY A 133 4.03 3.09 7.64
CA GLY A 133 4.04 1.78 6.99
C GLY A 133 4.25 1.81 5.48
N THR A 134 4.59 2.96 4.90
CA THR A 134 4.80 3.11 3.46
C THR A 134 6.05 3.90 3.14
N GLY A 135 6.56 3.73 1.93
CA GLY A 135 7.64 4.50 1.36
C GLY A 135 7.77 4.22 -0.13
N ALA A 136 8.68 4.90 -0.79
CA ALA A 136 9.01 4.62 -2.17
C ALA A 136 10.47 4.95 -2.45
N ILE A 137 11.06 4.17 -3.33
CA ILE A 137 12.38 4.39 -3.94
C ILE A 137 12.22 4.36 -5.45
N TRP A 138 13.25 4.78 -6.16
CA TRP A 138 13.31 4.70 -7.61
C TRP A 138 14.47 3.82 -8.04
N ILE A 139 14.23 3.03 -9.07
CA ILE A 139 15.25 2.23 -9.77
C ILE A 139 15.40 2.82 -11.17
N ARG A 140 16.60 3.29 -11.50
CA ARG A 140 16.91 3.89 -12.80
C ARG A 140 17.80 2.95 -13.61
N ALA A 141 17.38 2.69 -14.86
CA ALA A 141 18.15 1.88 -15.80
C ALA A 141 19.51 2.51 -16.12
N GLN A 142 20.48 1.67 -16.43
CA GLN A 142 21.73 2.04 -17.08
C GLN A 142 21.59 1.96 -18.61
N GLU A 143 22.63 2.34 -19.36
CA GLU A 143 22.62 2.33 -20.82
C GLU A 143 22.80 0.92 -21.43
N SER A 144 23.02 -0.10 -20.60
CA SER A 144 23.21 -1.48 -21.04
C SER A 144 22.00 -2.33 -20.68
N PRO A 145 21.45 -3.10 -21.64
CA PRO A 145 20.41 -4.07 -21.35
C PRO A 145 20.86 -5.14 -20.36
N GLY A 146 19.96 -5.64 -19.57
CA GLY A 146 20.26 -6.70 -18.61
C GLY A 146 19.15 -6.92 -17.61
N LYS A 147 19.40 -7.84 -16.69
CA LYS A 147 18.51 -8.14 -15.56
C LYS A 147 18.95 -7.33 -14.36
N VAL A 148 18.01 -6.83 -13.63
CA VAL A 148 18.21 -6.13 -12.35
C VAL A 148 17.55 -6.94 -11.25
N THR A 149 18.27 -7.14 -10.16
CA THR A 149 17.74 -7.70 -8.92
C THR A 149 17.74 -6.64 -7.84
N LEU A 150 16.57 -6.29 -7.34
CA LEU A 150 16.39 -5.46 -6.16
C LEU A 150 16.10 -6.34 -4.95
N LYS A 151 16.94 -6.24 -3.91
CA LYS A 151 16.68 -6.81 -2.58
C LYS A 151 16.39 -5.67 -1.61
N ALA A 152 15.39 -5.86 -0.77
CA ALA A 152 15.04 -4.93 0.31
C ALA A 152 14.94 -5.70 1.63
N VAL A 153 15.66 -5.24 2.64
CA VAL A 153 15.77 -5.90 3.94
C VAL A 153 15.02 -5.08 4.99
N HIS A 154 13.93 -5.65 5.48
CA HIS A 154 13.23 -5.13 6.64
C HIS A 154 13.78 -5.78 7.92
N PRO A 155 14.05 -5.03 9.01
CA PRO A 155 14.74 -5.55 10.20
C PRO A 155 14.02 -6.70 10.89
N TYR A 156 12.69 -6.77 10.81
CA TYR A 156 11.88 -7.78 11.51
C TYR A 156 11.11 -8.70 10.56
N LEU A 157 10.74 -8.25 9.35
CA LEU A 157 9.94 -9.02 8.41
C LEU A 157 10.77 -9.72 7.33
N GLY A 158 12.11 -9.63 7.44
CA GLY A 158 13.03 -10.31 6.55
C GLY A 158 13.26 -9.59 5.22
N THR A 159 13.71 -10.35 4.24
CA THR A 159 14.12 -9.84 2.93
C THR A 159 13.07 -10.12 1.88
N GLN A 160 12.74 -9.11 1.08
CA GLN A 160 11.99 -9.24 -0.15
C GLN A 160 12.90 -9.00 -1.34
N GLN A 161 12.64 -9.69 -2.44
CA GLN A 161 13.40 -9.57 -3.68
C GLN A 161 12.46 -9.48 -4.87
N MET A 162 12.85 -8.68 -5.85
CA MET A 162 12.14 -8.58 -7.12
C MET A 162 13.14 -8.42 -8.27
N GLU A 163 12.67 -8.66 -9.50
CA GLU A 163 13.44 -8.54 -10.72
C GLU A 163 12.80 -7.51 -11.66
N ILE A 164 13.65 -6.76 -12.35
CA ILE A 164 13.28 -5.78 -13.37
C ILE A 164 14.12 -6.10 -14.61
N ALA A 165 13.50 -6.13 -15.78
CA ALA A 165 14.20 -6.26 -17.05
C ALA A 165 14.62 -4.87 -17.56
N VAL A 166 15.87 -4.74 -18.02
CA VAL A 166 16.31 -3.56 -18.77
C VAL A 166 16.51 -4.01 -20.21
N VAL A 167 15.65 -3.53 -21.10
CA VAL A 167 15.62 -3.90 -22.52
C VAL A 167 16.35 -2.87 -23.36
N ALA A 168 16.88 -3.30 -24.52
CA ALA A 168 17.53 -2.38 -25.44
C ALA A 168 16.56 -1.29 -25.91
N SER A 169 17.03 -0.04 -25.96
CA SER A 169 16.32 1.03 -26.65
C SER A 169 16.13 0.61 -28.12
N LEU A 170 14.88 0.62 -28.58
CA LEU A 170 14.61 0.49 -30.00
C LEU A 170 15.18 1.76 -30.65
N GLY A 171 16.36 1.65 -31.24
CA GLY A 171 16.99 2.78 -31.94
C GLY A 171 15.98 3.39 -32.91
N GLU A 172 15.85 4.71 -32.93
CA GLU A 172 15.12 5.38 -33.97
C GLU A 172 15.65 4.88 -35.31
N VAL A 173 14.76 4.19 -36.07
CA VAL A 173 15.03 3.91 -37.48
C VAL A 173 14.93 5.26 -38.18
N VAL A 174 16.12 5.87 -38.40
CA VAL A 174 16.25 7.08 -39.25
C VAL A 174 16.02 6.70 -40.70
#